data_c79530367e74d92d03118a1923a8b53a
#
_entry.id   c79530367e74d92d03118a1923a8b53a
#
_cell.length_a   1.000
_cell.length_b   1.000
_cell.length_c   1.000
_cell.angle_alpha   90.00
_cell.angle_beta   90.00
_cell.angle_gamma   90.00
#
_symmetry.space_group_name_H-M   'P 1'
#
loop_
_entity.id
_entity.type
_entity.pdbx_description
1 polymer ?
#
loop_
_entity_poly.entity_id
_entity_poly.type
_entity_poly.pdbx_seq_one_letter_code
_entity_poly.pdbx_strand_id
1 'polypeptide(L)'
;VCDGSLELEHVSFSYNTETKLITDFNLKVKPGQKIAIVGPTGCGKTTVINLLLRFYDINSGAITVSGKNTRDITRSSLRSVFGMVLQDTWLFTGTVAENIAYGKSDASVDEIIAAAKAAHAHSFIKRLPEGYDTYITEEGGELSQGQKQLISIARIMLTNPPILILDEATSSIDIRTEQRIQRAFEKLMKGKTSFIIAHRLSTIKNADVLLVMKNGNIIEQGNHKQLMEQNGFYAELYSSQFSVV
;
A
#
# COMPACT_ATOMS: atom_id res chain seq x y z
N VAL A 1 -9.57 18.82 -5.73
CA VAL A 1 -9.90 17.39 -5.49
C VAL A 1 -8.80 16.58 -6.15
N CYS A 2 -8.20 15.61 -5.44
CA CYS A 2 -7.20 14.71 -5.99
C CYS A 2 -7.92 13.62 -6.81
N ASP A 3 -7.57 13.47 -8.09
CA ASP A 3 -8.16 12.46 -8.98
C ASP A 3 -7.44 11.09 -8.89
N GLY A 4 -6.30 11.04 -8.21
CA GLY A 4 -5.48 9.84 -8.08
C GLY A 4 -4.50 9.61 -9.23
N SER A 5 -4.37 10.54 -10.19
CA SER A 5 -3.30 10.46 -11.18
C SER A 5 -1.94 10.78 -10.55
N LEU A 6 -0.89 10.15 -11.07
CA LEU A 6 0.47 10.34 -10.57
C LEU A 6 1.45 10.19 -11.73
N GLU A 7 2.47 11.05 -11.77
CA GLU A 7 3.51 11.01 -12.82
C GLU A 7 4.89 11.22 -12.19
N LEU A 8 5.83 10.40 -12.59
CA LEU A 8 7.25 10.55 -12.28
C LEU A 8 7.97 10.79 -13.61
N GLU A 9 8.72 11.89 -13.69
CA GLU A 9 9.47 12.30 -14.88
C GLU A 9 10.94 12.43 -14.53
N HIS A 10 11.78 11.60 -15.16
CA HIS A 10 13.24 11.61 -15.00
C HIS A 10 13.71 11.62 -13.54
N VAL A 11 13.00 10.88 -12.68
CA VAL A 11 13.29 10.85 -11.25
C VAL A 11 14.58 10.09 -10.98
N SER A 12 15.50 10.75 -10.29
CA SER A 12 16.73 10.12 -9.77
C SER A 12 16.82 10.35 -8.26
N PHE A 13 17.29 9.33 -7.56
CA PHE A 13 17.42 9.36 -6.11
C PHE A 13 18.57 8.49 -5.60
N SER A 14 19.23 8.96 -4.57
CA SER A 14 20.19 8.21 -3.75
C SER A 14 20.13 8.69 -2.31
N TYR A 15 20.29 7.76 -1.36
CA TYR A 15 20.37 8.09 0.08
C TYR A 15 21.70 8.79 0.43
N ASN A 16 22.76 8.52 -0.33
CA ASN A 16 24.08 9.14 -0.21
C ASN A 16 24.62 9.48 -1.60
N THR A 17 25.65 10.28 -1.66
CA THR A 17 26.25 10.73 -2.92
C THR A 17 27.05 9.65 -3.66
N GLU A 18 27.39 8.56 -2.99
CA GLU A 18 28.31 7.53 -3.54
C GLU A 18 27.57 6.43 -4.31
N THR A 19 26.30 6.14 -3.94
CA THR A 19 25.55 5.02 -4.51
C THR A 19 24.26 5.51 -5.15
N LYS A 20 24.20 5.57 -6.47
CA LYS A 20 22.96 5.84 -7.21
C LYS A 20 22.00 4.65 -7.01
N LEU A 21 20.82 4.91 -6.50
CA LEU A 21 19.82 3.87 -6.23
C LEU A 21 18.72 3.84 -7.30
N ILE A 22 18.18 4.99 -7.66
CA ILE A 22 17.18 5.13 -8.73
C ILE A 22 17.74 6.11 -9.75
N THR A 23 17.72 5.74 -11.02
CA THR A 23 18.21 6.58 -12.12
C THR A 23 17.18 6.66 -13.23
N ASP A 24 16.80 7.88 -13.60
CA ASP A 24 15.92 8.16 -14.74
C ASP A 24 14.58 7.38 -14.71
N PHE A 25 13.96 7.29 -13.54
CA PHE A 25 12.69 6.60 -13.39
C PHE A 25 11.54 7.41 -13.97
N ASN A 26 10.82 6.81 -14.91
CA ASN A 26 9.66 7.39 -15.56
C ASN A 26 8.44 6.48 -15.36
N LEU A 27 7.33 7.05 -14.90
CA LEU A 27 6.06 6.34 -14.68
C LEU A 27 4.89 7.29 -14.83
N LYS A 28 3.89 6.89 -15.59
CA LYS A 28 2.62 7.62 -15.69
C LYS A 28 1.47 6.72 -15.25
N VAL A 29 0.77 7.14 -14.21
CA VAL A 29 -0.34 6.41 -13.59
C VAL A 29 -1.63 7.17 -13.80
N LYS A 30 -2.62 6.47 -14.36
CA LYS A 30 -3.98 7.00 -14.52
C LYS A 30 -4.81 6.74 -13.27
N PRO A 31 -5.84 7.57 -12.99
CA PRO A 31 -6.77 7.31 -11.90
C PRO A 31 -7.32 5.88 -11.91
N GLY A 32 -7.34 5.22 -10.77
CA GLY A 32 -7.89 3.90 -10.60
C GLY A 32 -7.01 2.72 -11.05
N GLN A 33 -5.79 2.97 -11.56
CA GLN A 33 -4.86 1.91 -11.96
C GLN A 33 -4.26 1.19 -10.74
N LYS A 34 -4.01 -0.11 -10.92
CA LYS A 34 -3.28 -0.96 -9.98
C LYS A 34 -1.86 -1.17 -10.45
N ILE A 35 -0.91 -0.69 -9.67
CA ILE A 35 0.53 -0.78 -9.93
C ILE A 35 1.13 -1.77 -8.94
N ALA A 36 1.63 -2.90 -9.41
CA ALA A 36 2.33 -3.85 -8.57
C ALA A 36 3.84 -3.67 -8.70
N ILE A 37 4.53 -3.55 -7.56
CA ILE A 37 5.97 -3.45 -7.48
C ILE A 37 6.51 -4.82 -7.10
N VAL A 38 7.32 -5.40 -7.99
CA VAL A 38 7.90 -6.74 -7.83
C VAL A 38 9.43 -6.71 -7.91
N GLY A 39 10.08 -7.62 -7.24
CA GLY A 39 11.54 -7.72 -7.24
C GLY A 39 12.08 -8.39 -5.97
N PRO A 40 13.33 -8.80 -5.95
CA PRO A 40 13.97 -9.44 -4.79
C PRO A 40 13.90 -8.57 -3.53
N THR A 41 14.09 -9.19 -2.37
CA THR A 41 14.24 -8.45 -1.12
C THR A 41 15.44 -7.51 -1.21
N GLY A 42 15.30 -6.28 -0.70
CA GLY A 42 16.35 -5.26 -0.75
C GLY A 42 16.54 -4.54 -2.09
N CYS A 43 15.75 -4.84 -3.14
CA CYS A 43 15.91 -4.17 -4.44
C CYS A 43 15.41 -2.71 -4.49
N GLY A 44 14.86 -2.15 -3.39
CA GLY A 44 14.46 -0.74 -3.32
C GLY A 44 12.94 -0.48 -3.45
N LYS A 45 12.07 -1.49 -3.36
CA LYS A 45 10.60 -1.31 -3.44
C LYS A 45 10.08 -0.26 -2.45
N THR A 46 10.52 -0.34 -1.20
CA THR A 46 10.18 0.64 -0.15
C THR A 46 10.69 2.04 -0.47
N THR A 47 11.82 2.15 -1.16
CA THR A 47 12.37 3.45 -1.58
C THR A 47 11.41 4.18 -2.51
N VAL A 48 10.83 3.49 -3.50
CA VAL A 48 9.81 4.09 -4.39
C VAL A 48 8.65 4.65 -3.57
N ILE A 49 8.12 3.87 -2.63
CA ILE A 49 7.03 4.30 -1.74
C ILE A 49 7.44 5.54 -0.93
N ASN A 50 8.64 5.55 -0.37
CA ASN A 50 9.16 6.67 0.41
C ASN A 50 9.26 7.97 -0.43
N LEU A 51 9.59 7.85 -1.71
CA LEU A 51 9.62 9.01 -2.62
C LEU A 51 8.21 9.50 -2.95
N LEU A 52 7.24 8.61 -3.18
CA LEU A 52 5.84 9.00 -3.41
C LEU A 52 5.26 9.77 -2.22
N LEU A 53 5.58 9.36 -1.01
CA LEU A 53 5.15 10.01 0.25
C LEU A 53 6.02 11.21 0.65
N ARG A 54 7.06 11.49 -0.13
CA ARG A 54 8.04 12.53 0.14
C ARG A 54 8.62 12.43 1.56
N PHE A 55 8.99 11.20 1.98
CA PHE A 55 9.86 11.02 3.16
C PHE A 55 11.27 11.47 2.86
N TYR A 56 11.69 11.39 1.60
CA TYR A 56 12.92 11.92 1.05
C TYR A 56 12.61 12.79 -0.16
N ASP A 57 13.36 13.86 -0.36
CA ASP A 57 13.28 14.66 -1.58
C ASP A 57 14.14 14.02 -2.68
N ILE A 58 13.65 14.02 -3.91
CA ILE A 58 14.37 13.46 -5.07
C ILE A 58 15.57 14.34 -5.45
N ASN A 59 16.64 13.74 -5.98
CA ASN A 59 17.83 14.47 -6.43
C ASN A 59 17.55 15.25 -7.73
N SER A 60 16.85 14.64 -8.69
CA SER A 60 16.46 15.28 -9.95
C SER A 60 15.13 14.73 -10.46
N GLY A 61 14.55 15.40 -11.47
CA GLY A 61 13.25 15.05 -12.02
C GLY A 61 12.09 15.70 -11.29
N ALA A 62 10.90 15.21 -11.53
CA ALA A 62 9.67 15.68 -10.91
C ALA A 62 8.74 14.51 -10.54
N ILE A 63 8.02 14.68 -9.43
CA ILE A 63 6.89 13.82 -9.06
C ILE A 63 5.66 14.72 -8.97
N THR A 64 4.62 14.40 -9.73
CA THR A 64 3.36 15.13 -9.71
C THR A 64 2.22 14.21 -9.24
N VAL A 65 1.30 14.76 -8.47
CA VAL A 65 0.06 14.11 -8.04
C VAL A 65 -1.11 14.98 -8.44
N SER A 66 -2.02 14.46 -9.24
CA SER A 66 -3.15 15.21 -9.81
C SER A 66 -2.71 16.53 -10.49
N GLY A 67 -1.60 16.44 -11.25
CA GLY A 67 -1.01 17.56 -11.99
C GLY A 67 -0.25 18.58 -11.15
N LYS A 68 -0.12 18.39 -9.82
CA LYS A 68 0.64 19.29 -8.93
C LYS A 68 1.98 18.67 -8.56
N ASN A 69 3.07 19.43 -8.71
CA ASN A 69 4.39 18.96 -8.28
C ASN A 69 4.38 18.78 -6.74
N THR A 70 4.89 17.66 -6.28
CA THR A 70 4.93 17.34 -4.83
C THR A 70 5.79 18.32 -4.04
N ARG A 71 6.73 19.02 -4.67
CA ARG A 71 7.55 20.06 -4.04
C ARG A 71 6.77 21.35 -3.74
N ASP A 72 5.69 21.62 -4.50
CA ASP A 72 4.90 22.85 -4.40
C ASP A 72 3.76 22.73 -3.37
N ILE A 73 3.59 21.57 -2.77
CA ILE A 73 2.57 21.31 -1.75
C ILE A 73 3.22 20.87 -0.43
N THR A 74 2.52 21.11 0.68
CA THR A 74 3.02 20.66 2.00
C THR A 74 3.04 19.14 2.09
N ARG A 75 3.97 18.58 2.86
CA ARG A 75 4.02 17.13 3.12
C ARG A 75 2.73 16.60 3.73
N SER A 76 2.09 17.38 4.61
CA SER A 76 0.81 17.02 5.21
C SER A 76 -0.29 16.90 4.14
N SER A 77 -0.44 17.91 3.27
CA SER A 77 -1.41 17.88 2.17
C SER A 77 -1.13 16.76 1.17
N LEU A 78 0.13 16.46 0.87
CA LEU A 78 0.51 15.35 0.02
C LEU A 78 0.09 14.03 0.67
N ARG A 79 0.47 13.80 1.92
CA ARG A 79 0.21 12.53 2.61
C ARG A 79 -1.26 12.29 2.90
N SER A 80 -2.08 13.34 3.03
CA SER A 80 -3.53 13.19 3.26
C SER A 80 -4.29 12.55 2.09
N VAL A 81 -3.72 12.54 0.88
CA VAL A 81 -4.33 11.86 -0.28
C VAL A 81 -3.89 10.41 -0.44
N PHE A 82 -2.98 9.93 0.43
CA PHE A 82 -2.53 8.54 0.46
C PHE A 82 -3.12 7.80 1.66
N GLY A 83 -3.55 6.57 1.44
CA GLY A 83 -3.83 5.60 2.51
C GLY A 83 -2.81 4.48 2.45
N MET A 84 -2.27 4.09 3.60
CA MET A 84 -1.19 3.11 3.66
C MET A 84 -1.54 1.96 4.61
N VAL A 85 -1.45 0.73 4.09
CA VAL A 85 -1.51 -0.49 4.89
C VAL A 85 -0.18 -1.22 4.74
N LEU A 86 0.59 -1.23 5.82
CA LEU A 86 1.91 -1.86 5.87
C LEU A 86 1.84 -3.28 6.42
N GLN A 87 2.90 -4.05 6.19
CA GLN A 87 3.10 -5.37 6.78
C GLN A 87 3.09 -5.28 8.31
N ASP A 88 3.90 -4.40 8.87
CA ASP A 88 3.92 -4.14 10.30
C ASP A 88 2.83 -3.14 10.65
N THR A 89 1.72 -3.66 11.14
CA THR A 89 0.56 -2.86 11.49
C THR A 89 0.77 -2.18 12.83
N TRP A 90 0.80 -0.85 12.82
CA TRP A 90 0.84 -0.05 14.03
C TRP A 90 -0.56 0.35 14.48
N LEU A 91 -0.83 0.11 15.77
CA LEU A 91 -1.99 0.61 16.49
C LEU A 91 -1.48 1.44 17.67
N PHE A 92 -2.13 2.59 17.94
CA PHE A 92 -1.76 3.39 19.09
C PHE A 92 -2.54 2.94 20.34
N THR A 93 -2.02 3.29 21.49
CA THR A 93 -2.67 3.05 22.80
C THR A 93 -3.99 3.83 22.89
N GLY A 94 -5.11 3.11 22.94
CA GLY A 94 -6.46 3.67 22.94
C GLY A 94 -7.51 2.60 22.61
N THR A 95 -8.75 3.00 22.44
CA THR A 95 -9.83 2.06 22.10
C THR A 95 -9.75 1.58 20.65
N VAL A 96 -10.44 0.49 20.34
CA VAL A 96 -10.61 0.02 18.94
C VAL A 96 -11.27 1.11 18.09
N ALA A 97 -12.30 1.78 18.63
CA ALA A 97 -13.00 2.87 17.93
C ALA A 97 -12.04 4.02 17.60
N GLU A 98 -11.24 4.48 18.55
CA GLU A 98 -10.25 5.54 18.36
C GLU A 98 -9.19 5.14 17.32
N ASN A 99 -8.73 3.89 17.34
CA ASN A 99 -7.79 3.38 16.35
C ASN A 99 -8.37 3.40 14.93
N ILE A 100 -9.66 3.07 14.75
CA ILE A 100 -10.32 3.17 13.44
C ILE A 100 -10.50 4.65 13.04
N ALA A 101 -10.90 5.51 13.99
CA ALA A 101 -11.14 6.93 13.77
C ALA A 101 -9.87 7.79 13.65
N TYR A 102 -8.68 7.22 13.79
CA TYR A 102 -7.40 7.95 13.86
C TYR A 102 -7.19 8.99 12.75
N GLY A 103 -7.62 8.71 11.54
CA GLY A 103 -7.49 9.62 10.40
C GLY A 103 -8.70 10.56 10.19
N LYS A 104 -9.78 10.40 10.99
CA LYS A 104 -11.02 11.17 10.94
C LYS A 104 -11.60 11.28 12.34
N SER A 105 -11.10 12.23 13.12
CA SER A 105 -11.43 12.40 14.55
C SER A 105 -12.90 12.81 14.82
N ASP A 106 -13.60 13.33 13.80
CA ASP A 106 -15.01 13.71 13.83
C ASP A 106 -15.95 12.60 13.31
N ALA A 107 -15.44 11.38 13.12
CA ALA A 107 -16.22 10.26 12.64
C ALA A 107 -17.31 9.86 13.66
N SER A 108 -18.53 9.69 13.18
CA SER A 108 -19.63 9.14 13.99
C SER A 108 -19.42 7.66 14.28
N VAL A 109 -20.08 7.15 15.32
CA VAL A 109 -20.06 5.72 15.67
C VAL A 109 -20.56 4.87 14.49
N ASP A 110 -21.56 5.32 13.77
CA ASP A 110 -22.10 4.60 12.61
C ASP A 110 -21.09 4.53 11.45
N GLU A 111 -20.32 5.59 11.20
CA GLU A 111 -19.26 5.59 10.20
C GLU A 111 -18.12 4.62 10.59
N ILE A 112 -17.72 4.59 11.86
CA ILE A 112 -16.71 3.67 12.40
C ILE A 112 -17.18 2.22 12.22
N ILE A 113 -18.44 1.92 12.59
CA ILE A 113 -19.03 0.59 12.43
C ILE A 113 -19.13 0.20 10.95
N ALA A 114 -19.54 1.13 10.08
CA ALA A 114 -19.61 0.89 8.64
C ALA A 114 -18.24 0.56 8.04
N ALA A 115 -17.20 1.31 8.41
CA ALA A 115 -15.82 1.06 8.00
C ALA A 115 -15.33 -0.32 8.51
N ALA A 116 -15.59 -0.66 9.76
CA ALA A 116 -15.23 -1.96 10.34
C ALA A 116 -15.96 -3.13 9.64
N LYS A 117 -17.24 -2.97 9.30
CA LYS A 117 -18.00 -3.95 8.50
C LYS A 117 -17.39 -4.11 7.11
N ALA A 118 -17.05 -3.00 6.46
CA ALA A 118 -16.44 -3.00 5.14
C ALA A 118 -15.09 -3.70 5.11
N ALA A 119 -14.30 -3.55 6.18
CA ALA A 119 -13.00 -4.20 6.38
C ALA A 119 -13.10 -5.63 6.94
N HIS A 120 -14.28 -6.21 7.11
CA HIS A 120 -14.50 -7.50 7.77
C HIS A 120 -13.99 -7.59 9.23
N ALA A 121 -13.81 -6.44 9.90
CA ALA A 121 -13.35 -6.35 11.28
C ALA A 121 -14.50 -6.46 12.31
N HIS A 122 -15.70 -5.98 11.98
CA HIS A 122 -16.85 -5.88 12.89
C HIS A 122 -17.15 -7.18 13.66
N SER A 123 -17.08 -8.32 12.99
CA SER A 123 -17.46 -9.62 13.59
C SER A 123 -16.54 -10.06 14.72
N PHE A 124 -15.24 -9.75 14.67
CA PHE A 124 -14.34 -10.05 15.76
C PHE A 124 -14.38 -8.96 16.84
N ILE A 125 -14.50 -7.67 16.44
CA ILE A 125 -14.60 -6.56 17.39
C ILE A 125 -15.77 -6.78 18.37
N LYS A 126 -16.95 -7.20 17.88
CA LYS A 126 -18.09 -7.51 18.72
C LYS A 126 -17.87 -8.65 19.73
N ARG A 127 -16.84 -9.46 19.56
CA ARG A 127 -16.50 -10.56 20.47
C ARG A 127 -15.42 -10.17 21.48
N LEU A 128 -14.83 -8.99 21.35
CA LEU A 128 -13.95 -8.44 22.36
C LEU A 128 -14.78 -8.08 23.62
N PRO A 129 -14.18 -8.12 24.81
CA PRO A 129 -14.90 -7.89 26.06
C PRO A 129 -15.75 -6.62 26.10
N GLU A 130 -15.21 -5.51 25.58
CA GLU A 130 -15.88 -4.20 25.53
C GLU A 130 -16.18 -3.76 24.08
N GLY A 131 -16.08 -4.69 23.11
CA GLY A 131 -16.37 -4.41 21.71
C GLY A 131 -15.50 -3.29 21.13
N TYR A 132 -16.12 -2.22 20.64
CA TYR A 132 -15.40 -1.06 20.09
C TYR A 132 -14.68 -0.22 21.15
N ASP A 133 -15.09 -0.30 22.41
CA ASP A 133 -14.49 0.39 23.54
C ASP A 133 -13.33 -0.40 24.16
N THR A 134 -13.05 -1.61 23.66
CA THR A 134 -11.91 -2.42 24.08
C THR A 134 -10.61 -1.63 23.92
N TYR A 135 -9.86 -1.49 25.01
CA TYR A 135 -8.62 -0.74 25.07
C TYR A 135 -7.45 -1.58 24.54
N ILE A 136 -6.68 -1.01 23.65
CA ILE A 136 -5.51 -1.63 23.00
C ILE A 136 -4.26 -0.89 23.48
N THR A 137 -3.22 -1.62 23.88
CA THR A 137 -1.88 -1.08 24.15
C THR A 137 -1.02 -1.06 22.87
N GLU A 138 0.11 -0.35 22.88
CA GLU A 138 1.05 -0.29 21.75
C GLU A 138 1.56 -1.67 21.32
N GLU A 139 1.71 -2.61 22.25
CA GLU A 139 2.04 -4.02 21.96
C GLU A 139 0.88 -4.76 21.28
N GLY A 140 -0.30 -4.11 21.20
CA GLY A 140 -1.50 -4.61 20.53
C GLY A 140 -2.31 -5.61 21.35
N GLY A 141 -1.94 -5.82 22.62
CA GLY A 141 -2.68 -6.65 23.56
C GLY A 141 -2.98 -8.05 23.01
N GLU A 142 -4.23 -8.52 23.18
CA GLU A 142 -4.70 -9.85 22.76
C GLU A 142 -5.03 -9.96 21.26
N LEU A 143 -4.80 -8.91 20.45
CA LEU A 143 -5.14 -8.94 19.02
C LEU A 143 -4.09 -9.71 18.21
N SER A 144 -4.56 -10.65 17.36
CA SER A 144 -3.71 -11.30 16.37
C SER A 144 -3.23 -10.29 15.31
N GLN A 145 -2.13 -10.60 14.62
CA GLN A 145 -1.60 -9.77 13.54
C GLN A 145 -2.65 -9.49 12.45
N GLY A 146 -3.45 -10.50 12.08
CA GLY A 146 -4.54 -10.32 11.12
C GLY A 146 -5.65 -9.40 11.62
N GLN A 147 -6.00 -9.45 12.91
CA GLN A 147 -6.98 -8.54 13.51
C GLN A 147 -6.48 -7.09 13.51
N LYS A 148 -5.21 -6.87 13.86
CA LYS A 148 -4.55 -5.55 13.76
C LYS A 148 -4.62 -5.02 12.33
N GLN A 149 -4.32 -5.85 11.34
CA GLN A 149 -4.36 -5.47 9.93
C GLN A 149 -5.79 -5.11 9.47
N LEU A 150 -6.81 -5.85 9.89
CA LEU A 150 -8.21 -5.51 9.59
C LEU A 150 -8.65 -4.17 10.21
N ILE A 151 -8.18 -3.82 11.42
CA ILE A 151 -8.40 -2.50 12.04
C ILE A 151 -7.71 -1.40 11.21
N SER A 152 -6.48 -1.63 10.78
CA SER A 152 -5.75 -0.68 9.92
C SER A 152 -6.46 -0.46 8.57
N ILE A 153 -6.99 -1.53 7.97
CA ILE A 153 -7.79 -1.41 6.75
C ILE A 153 -9.08 -0.62 7.01
N ALA A 154 -9.77 -0.85 8.15
CA ALA A 154 -10.96 -0.08 8.52
C ALA A 154 -10.66 1.42 8.67
N ARG A 155 -9.51 1.77 9.26
CA ARG A 155 -9.00 3.16 9.34
C ARG A 155 -8.90 3.81 7.96
N ILE A 156 -8.32 3.10 7.00
CA ILE A 156 -8.16 3.62 5.62
C ILE A 156 -9.51 3.65 4.88
N MET A 157 -10.41 2.72 5.11
CA MET A 157 -11.77 2.76 4.56
C MET A 157 -12.57 3.96 5.05
N LEU A 158 -12.38 4.34 6.32
CA LEU A 158 -13.04 5.51 6.92
C LEU A 158 -12.55 6.83 6.31
N THR A 159 -11.26 6.98 6.12
CA THR A 159 -10.65 8.19 5.52
C THR A 159 -10.82 8.26 4.01
N ASN A 160 -11.02 7.12 3.36
CA ASN A 160 -11.32 6.97 1.94
C ASN A 160 -10.40 7.74 0.96
N PRO A 161 -9.07 7.65 1.07
CA PRO A 161 -8.14 8.39 0.23
C PRO A 161 -8.17 7.91 -1.23
N PRO A 162 -7.85 8.77 -2.22
CA PRO A 162 -7.85 8.42 -3.64
C PRO A 162 -6.68 7.52 -4.08
N ILE A 163 -5.57 7.54 -3.34
CA ILE A 163 -4.38 6.74 -3.66
C ILE A 163 -4.06 5.81 -2.49
N LEU A 164 -3.73 4.57 -2.79
CA LEU A 164 -3.42 3.54 -1.81
C LEU A 164 -1.99 3.02 -1.98
N ILE A 165 -1.36 2.70 -0.87
CA ILE A 165 -0.10 1.97 -0.78
C ILE A 165 -0.36 0.75 0.09
N LEU A 166 -0.19 -0.44 -0.47
CA LEU A 166 -0.49 -1.71 0.18
C LEU A 166 0.74 -2.61 0.19
N ASP A 167 1.10 -3.13 1.34
CA ASP A 167 2.10 -4.18 1.47
C ASP A 167 1.41 -5.50 1.79
N GLU A 168 1.50 -6.47 0.87
CA GLU A 168 0.79 -7.76 0.96
C GLU A 168 1.53 -8.82 1.78
N ALA A 169 2.63 -8.52 2.42
CA ALA A 169 3.35 -9.50 3.23
C ALA A 169 2.47 -9.96 4.42
N THR A 170 2.09 -11.24 4.42
CA THR A 170 1.16 -11.85 5.40
C THR A 170 1.72 -13.15 6.00
N SER A 171 3.00 -13.20 6.29
CA SER A 171 3.74 -14.43 6.61
C SER A 171 3.31 -15.19 7.90
N SER A 172 2.33 -14.69 8.67
CA SER A 172 1.98 -15.29 9.97
C SER A 172 0.49 -15.23 10.29
N ILE A 173 -0.37 -15.22 9.28
CA ILE A 173 -1.82 -15.05 9.44
C ILE A 173 -2.52 -16.36 9.05
N ASP A 174 -3.52 -16.79 9.84
CA ASP A 174 -4.34 -17.95 9.52
C ASP A 174 -5.13 -17.74 8.19
N ILE A 175 -5.39 -18.84 7.49
CA ILE A 175 -6.01 -18.85 6.16
C ILE A 175 -7.36 -18.11 6.12
N ARG A 176 -8.18 -18.22 7.16
CA ARG A 176 -9.50 -17.59 7.19
C ARG A 176 -9.40 -16.07 7.34
N THR A 177 -8.51 -15.62 8.20
CA THR A 177 -8.26 -14.19 8.39
C THR A 177 -7.57 -13.60 7.16
N GLU A 178 -6.66 -14.34 6.55
CA GLU A 178 -6.02 -13.97 5.29
C GLU A 178 -7.05 -13.74 4.16
N GLN A 179 -8.02 -14.63 3.99
CA GLN A 179 -9.11 -14.46 3.02
C GLN A 179 -9.96 -13.20 3.30
N ARG A 180 -10.19 -12.86 4.58
CA ARG A 180 -10.90 -11.63 4.95
C ARG A 180 -10.10 -10.38 4.60
N ILE A 181 -8.80 -10.39 4.87
CA ILE A 181 -7.89 -9.30 4.51
C ILE A 181 -7.87 -9.11 2.99
N GLN A 182 -7.79 -10.19 2.22
CA GLN A 182 -7.81 -10.12 0.77
C GLN A 182 -9.11 -9.48 0.23
N ARG A 183 -10.26 -9.92 0.71
CA ARG A 183 -11.55 -9.32 0.35
C ARG A 183 -11.65 -7.84 0.76
N ALA A 184 -11.09 -7.50 1.91
CA ALA A 184 -11.02 -6.12 2.37
C ALA A 184 -10.13 -5.25 1.46
N PHE A 185 -8.97 -5.76 1.03
CA PHE A 185 -8.11 -5.08 0.06
C PHE A 185 -8.79 -4.89 -1.29
N GLU A 186 -9.43 -5.92 -1.84
CA GLU A 186 -10.18 -5.83 -3.10
C GLU A 186 -11.25 -4.73 -3.04
N LYS A 187 -11.99 -4.68 -1.93
CA LYS A 187 -13.01 -3.64 -1.70
C LYS A 187 -12.39 -2.26 -1.55
N LEU A 188 -11.28 -2.15 -0.81
CA LEU A 188 -10.56 -0.89 -0.57
C LEU A 188 -10.01 -0.30 -1.88
N MET A 189 -9.44 -1.13 -2.76
CA MET A 189 -8.83 -0.73 -4.03
C MET A 189 -9.85 -0.35 -5.12
N LYS A 190 -11.12 -0.69 -4.97
CA LYS A 190 -12.11 -0.46 -6.03
C LYS A 190 -12.23 1.02 -6.38
N GLY A 191 -11.89 1.37 -7.64
CA GLY A 191 -11.93 2.73 -8.16
C GLY A 191 -10.83 3.66 -7.67
N LYS A 192 -9.79 3.13 -7.00
CA LYS A 192 -8.67 3.90 -6.47
C LYS A 192 -7.36 3.51 -7.13
N THR A 193 -6.48 4.49 -7.26
CA THR A 193 -5.10 4.22 -7.68
C THR A 193 -4.37 3.49 -6.56
N SER A 194 -3.75 2.36 -6.86
CA SER A 194 -3.16 1.50 -5.85
C SER A 194 -1.74 1.08 -6.22
N PHE A 195 -0.79 1.38 -5.35
CA PHE A 195 0.58 0.84 -5.39
C PHE A 195 0.66 -0.34 -4.43
N ILE A 196 1.06 -1.50 -4.94
CA ILE A 196 1.05 -2.75 -4.19
C ILE A 196 2.45 -3.35 -4.21
N ILE A 197 3.07 -3.52 -3.04
CA ILE A 197 4.25 -4.37 -2.91
C ILE A 197 3.72 -5.80 -2.95
N ALA A 198 3.86 -6.42 -4.14
CA ALA A 198 3.17 -7.66 -4.43
C ALA A 198 3.99 -8.87 -3.97
N HIS A 199 3.37 -9.69 -3.14
CA HIS A 199 3.88 -10.98 -2.68
C HIS A 199 2.99 -12.15 -3.13
N ARG A 200 1.88 -11.86 -3.83
CA ARG A 200 0.89 -12.85 -4.28
C ARG A 200 0.76 -12.90 -5.79
N LEU A 201 0.63 -14.12 -6.28
CA LEU A 201 0.47 -14.40 -7.70
C LEU A 201 -0.76 -13.70 -8.31
N SER A 202 -1.89 -13.72 -7.59
CA SER A 202 -3.14 -13.10 -8.03
C SER A 202 -3.00 -11.59 -8.23
N THR A 203 -2.31 -10.91 -7.32
CA THR A 203 -2.05 -9.47 -7.41
C THR A 203 -1.20 -9.13 -8.61
N ILE A 204 -0.14 -9.91 -8.83
CA ILE A 204 0.77 -9.72 -9.97
C ILE A 204 0.02 -9.90 -11.29
N LYS A 205 -0.80 -10.96 -11.43
CA LYS A 205 -1.58 -11.22 -12.65
C LYS A 205 -2.64 -10.15 -12.94
N ASN A 206 -3.23 -9.57 -11.90
CA ASN A 206 -4.35 -8.62 -12.01
C ASN A 206 -3.91 -7.15 -11.95
N ALA A 207 -2.61 -6.86 -11.91
CA ALA A 207 -2.10 -5.50 -11.96
C ALA A 207 -2.17 -4.93 -13.38
N ASP A 208 -2.55 -3.66 -13.50
CA ASP A 208 -2.54 -2.95 -14.78
C ASP A 208 -1.11 -2.67 -15.24
N VAL A 209 -0.22 -2.41 -14.28
CA VAL A 209 1.22 -2.17 -14.50
C VAL A 209 2.03 -2.91 -13.45
N LEU A 210 3.04 -3.62 -13.89
CA LEU A 210 4.09 -4.20 -13.07
C LEU A 210 5.34 -3.34 -13.19
N LEU A 211 5.93 -2.94 -12.08
CA LEU A 211 7.23 -2.32 -11.97
C LEU A 211 8.21 -3.38 -11.46
N VAL A 212 9.09 -3.83 -12.32
CA VAL A 212 10.06 -4.88 -11.98
C VAL A 212 11.36 -4.23 -11.55
N MET A 213 11.72 -4.42 -10.30
CA MET A 213 12.89 -3.79 -9.69
C MET A 213 14.05 -4.75 -9.50
N LYS A 214 15.26 -4.28 -9.82
CA LYS A 214 16.52 -4.97 -9.55
C LYS A 214 17.59 -3.94 -9.21
N ASN A 215 18.33 -4.17 -8.12
CA ASN A 215 19.45 -3.31 -7.70
C ASN A 215 19.09 -1.81 -7.65
N GLY A 216 17.90 -1.49 -7.11
CA GLY A 216 17.44 -0.12 -6.97
C GLY A 216 16.79 0.49 -8.22
N ASN A 217 16.91 -0.14 -9.38
CA ASN A 217 16.36 0.37 -10.64
C ASN A 217 15.12 -0.41 -11.08
N ILE A 218 14.24 0.28 -11.81
CA ILE A 218 13.17 -0.36 -12.55
C ILE A 218 13.74 -0.79 -13.89
N ILE A 219 13.80 -2.11 -14.08
CA ILE A 219 14.42 -2.72 -15.26
C ILE A 219 13.41 -3.17 -16.31
N GLU A 220 12.18 -3.45 -15.90
CA GLU A 220 11.08 -3.80 -16.80
C GLU A 220 9.78 -3.17 -16.29
N GLN A 221 8.92 -2.79 -17.23
CA GLN A 221 7.62 -2.20 -16.96
C GLN A 221 6.60 -2.66 -17.99
N GLY A 222 5.43 -3.12 -17.55
CA GLY A 222 4.35 -3.60 -18.42
C GLY A 222 3.31 -4.38 -17.64
N ASN A 223 2.33 -5.00 -18.32
CA ASN A 223 1.43 -5.94 -17.66
C ASN A 223 2.02 -7.36 -17.64
N HIS A 224 1.39 -8.27 -16.89
CA HIS A 224 1.84 -9.65 -16.75
C HIS A 224 2.08 -10.34 -18.11
N LYS A 225 1.13 -10.21 -19.05
CA LYS A 225 1.24 -10.85 -20.36
C LYS A 225 2.43 -10.33 -21.17
N GLN A 226 2.57 -9.01 -21.24
CA GLN A 226 3.68 -8.36 -21.96
C GLN A 226 5.04 -8.78 -21.42
N LEU A 227 5.21 -8.78 -20.08
CA LEU A 227 6.47 -9.12 -19.45
C LEU A 227 6.80 -10.63 -19.56
N MET A 228 5.80 -11.51 -19.56
CA MET A 228 6.02 -12.93 -19.83
C MET A 228 6.46 -13.17 -21.28
N GLU A 229 5.86 -12.48 -22.26
CA GLU A 229 6.22 -12.56 -23.67
C GLU A 229 7.64 -12.05 -23.95
N GLN A 230 8.12 -11.06 -23.19
CA GLN A 230 9.50 -10.56 -23.28
C GLN A 230 10.54 -11.57 -22.82
N ASN A 231 10.14 -12.56 -22.02
CA ASN A 231 11.00 -13.61 -21.48
C ASN A 231 12.26 -13.05 -20.78
N GLY A 232 12.10 -11.90 -20.09
CA GLY A 232 13.15 -11.19 -19.36
C GLY A 232 13.23 -11.58 -17.89
N PHE A 233 13.80 -10.70 -17.09
CA PHE A 233 14.02 -10.93 -15.65
C PHE A 233 12.70 -11.19 -14.90
N TYR A 234 11.58 -10.54 -15.32
CA TYR A 234 10.27 -10.82 -14.73
C TYR A 234 9.84 -12.27 -14.95
N ALA A 235 10.02 -12.81 -16.14
CA ALA A 235 9.65 -14.19 -16.44
C ALA A 235 10.48 -15.19 -15.63
N GLU A 236 11.78 -14.94 -15.43
CA GLU A 236 12.65 -15.72 -14.55
C GLU A 236 12.19 -15.63 -13.09
N LEU A 237 11.93 -14.41 -12.59
CA LEU A 237 11.46 -14.17 -11.22
C LEU A 237 10.12 -14.88 -10.98
N TYR A 238 9.20 -14.76 -11.93
CA TYR A 238 7.89 -15.41 -11.88
C TYR A 238 8.03 -16.94 -11.81
N SER A 239 8.83 -17.52 -12.68
CA SER A 239 9.08 -18.97 -12.71
C SER A 239 9.74 -19.48 -11.43
N SER A 240 10.67 -18.73 -10.86
CA SER A 240 11.38 -19.14 -9.64
C SER A 240 10.51 -19.02 -8.37
N GLN A 241 9.62 -18.02 -8.29
CA GLN A 241 8.83 -17.76 -7.09
C GLN A 241 7.45 -18.40 -7.10
N PHE A 242 6.85 -18.64 -8.28
CA PHE A 242 5.45 -18.99 -8.41
C PHE A 242 5.17 -20.24 -9.27
N SER A 243 6.18 -20.86 -9.91
CA SER A 243 6.00 -22.06 -10.72
C SER A 243 6.29 -23.37 -9.98
N VAL A 244 6.48 -23.32 -8.66
CA VAL A 244 6.62 -24.52 -7.83
C VAL A 244 5.26 -24.85 -7.22
N VAL A 245 4.37 -25.45 -8.05
CA VAL A 245 3.27 -26.32 -7.60
C VAL A 245 3.13 -27.44 -8.62
#